data_52ea6216a926b5b972266dd02802c38a
#
_entry.id   52ea6216a926b5b972266dd02802c38a
#
_cell.length_a   1.000
_cell.length_b   1.000
_cell.length_c   1.000
_cell.angle_alpha   90.00
_cell.angle_beta   90.00
_cell.angle_gamma   90.00
#
_symmetry.space_group_name_H-M   'P 1'
#
loop_
_entity.id
_entity.type
_entity.pdbx_description
1 polymer ?
#
loop_
_entity_poly.entity_id
_entity_poly.type
_entity_poly.pdbx_seq_one_letter_code
_entity_poly.pdbx_strand_id
1 'polypeptide(L)'
;MTNKQSDMIRVIMSSYTYEQQREIFVEECAEAIQAVQKCKRKTHRMEAVAAHENLKEEVADVLIMAEQMRQFIGKKEIDKIIDAKLHRQIERIKEEV
;
A
#
# COMPACT_ATOMS: atom_id res chain seq x y z
N MET A 1 -10.42 -4.39 0.37
CA MET A 1 -11.26 -3.39 1.07
C MET A 1 -12.72 -3.74 0.97
N THR A 2 -13.50 -3.36 1.99
CA THR A 2 -14.94 -3.60 1.99
C THR A 2 -15.63 -2.67 0.97
N ASN A 3 -16.87 -2.98 0.64
CA ASN A 3 -17.67 -2.12 -0.25
C ASN A 3 -17.85 -0.72 0.33
N LYS A 4 -18.05 -0.63 1.65
CA LYS A 4 -18.18 0.64 2.36
C LYS A 4 -16.91 1.45 2.26
N GLN A 5 -15.74 0.82 2.44
CA GLN A 5 -14.45 1.47 2.31
C GLN A 5 -14.21 1.94 0.88
N SER A 6 -14.57 1.13 -0.11
CA SER A 6 -14.46 1.53 -1.52
C SER A 6 -15.32 2.75 -1.83
N ASP A 7 -16.51 2.82 -1.27
CA ASP A 7 -17.39 3.98 -1.44
C ASP A 7 -16.78 5.24 -0.80
N MET A 8 -16.20 5.09 0.38
CA MET A 8 -15.51 6.19 1.07
C MET A 8 -14.32 6.69 0.26
N ILE A 9 -13.56 5.79 -0.34
CA ILE A 9 -12.44 6.16 -1.21
C ILE A 9 -12.92 6.96 -2.41
N ARG A 10 -14.04 6.56 -3.04
CA ARG A 10 -14.61 7.32 -4.16
C ARG A 10 -15.01 8.73 -3.77
N VAL A 11 -15.54 8.90 -2.56
CA VAL A 11 -15.86 10.25 -2.03
C VAL A 11 -14.57 11.09 -1.90
N ILE A 12 -13.51 10.51 -1.36
CA ILE A 12 -12.21 11.19 -1.22
C ILE A 12 -11.67 11.57 -2.62
N MET A 13 -11.73 10.65 -3.57
CA MET A 13 -11.27 10.90 -4.95
C MET A 13 -12.04 12.03 -5.63
N SER A 14 -13.32 12.22 -5.30
CA SER A 14 -14.11 13.31 -5.86
C SER A 14 -13.74 14.68 -5.28
N SER A 15 -13.02 14.70 -4.16
CA SER A 15 -12.62 15.93 -3.46
C SER A 15 -11.22 16.41 -3.83
N TYR A 16 -10.41 15.57 -4.47
CA TYR A 16 -9.02 15.88 -4.80
C TYR A 16 -8.70 15.48 -6.23
N THR A 17 -7.72 16.15 -6.85
CA THR A 17 -7.29 15.80 -8.20
C THR A 17 -6.34 14.60 -8.17
N TYR A 18 -6.18 13.95 -9.31
CA TYR A 18 -5.19 12.89 -9.47
C TYR A 18 -3.77 13.38 -9.11
N GLU A 19 -3.41 14.59 -9.56
CA GLU A 19 -2.09 15.16 -9.30
C GLU A 19 -1.84 15.36 -7.81
N GLN A 20 -2.85 15.84 -7.07
CA GLN A 20 -2.73 16.00 -5.62
C GLN A 20 -2.54 14.66 -4.93
N GLN A 21 -3.35 13.67 -5.29
CA GLN A 21 -3.29 12.34 -4.67
C GLN A 21 -2.03 11.58 -5.06
N ARG A 22 -1.52 11.80 -6.25
CA ARG A 22 -0.24 11.21 -6.69
C ARG A 22 0.91 11.68 -5.79
N GLU A 23 0.96 12.98 -5.46
CA GLU A 23 1.98 13.52 -4.56
C GLU A 23 1.85 12.94 -3.15
N ILE A 24 0.64 12.81 -2.65
CA ILE A 24 0.38 12.21 -1.34
C ILE A 24 0.83 10.74 -1.35
N PHE A 25 0.58 10.01 -2.43
CA PHE A 25 1.02 8.63 -2.56
C PHE A 25 2.54 8.51 -2.43
N VAL A 26 3.29 9.41 -3.08
CA VAL A 26 4.75 9.45 -2.95
C VAL A 26 5.16 9.66 -1.51
N GLU A 27 4.55 10.62 -0.80
CA GLU A 27 4.84 10.89 0.60
C GLU A 27 4.57 9.69 1.49
N GLU A 28 3.41 9.05 1.31
CA GLU A 28 3.02 7.89 2.13
C GLU A 28 3.96 6.70 1.89
N CYS A 29 4.37 6.47 0.65
CA CYS A 29 5.35 5.42 0.34
C CYS A 29 6.69 5.70 1.01
N ALA A 30 7.15 6.95 0.99
CA ALA A 30 8.40 7.34 1.64
C ALA A 30 8.34 7.13 3.16
N GLU A 31 7.22 7.50 3.78
CA GLU A 31 7.01 7.30 5.21
C GLU A 31 6.96 5.82 5.58
N ALA A 32 6.34 4.98 4.74
CA ALA A 32 6.31 3.54 4.97
C ALA A 32 7.70 2.92 4.88
N ILE A 33 8.51 3.37 3.92
CA ILE A 33 9.91 2.92 3.79
C ILE A 33 10.68 3.25 5.06
N GLN A 34 10.56 4.48 5.56
CA GLN A 34 11.21 4.90 6.80
C GLN A 34 10.73 4.07 7.99
N ALA A 35 9.43 3.78 8.06
CA ALA A 35 8.87 2.97 9.14
C ALA A 35 9.43 1.55 9.15
N VAL A 36 9.58 0.93 7.98
CA VAL A 36 10.21 -0.40 7.86
C VAL A 36 11.65 -0.36 8.34
N GLN A 37 12.43 0.64 7.90
CA GLN A 37 13.83 0.78 8.30
C GLN A 37 13.95 1.01 9.81
N LYS A 38 13.03 1.77 10.39
CA LYS A 38 13.01 2.03 11.82
C LYS A 38 12.78 0.73 12.61
N CYS A 39 11.89 -0.16 12.14
CA CYS A 39 11.67 -1.46 12.75
C CYS A 39 12.95 -2.29 12.76
N LYS A 40 13.76 -2.21 11.71
CA LYS A 40 15.03 -2.95 11.62
C LYS A 40 16.07 -2.43 12.60
N ARG A 41 16.04 -1.13 12.93
CA ARG A 41 17.00 -0.51 13.84
C ARG A 41 16.63 -0.63 15.32
N LYS A 42 15.34 -0.77 15.63
CA LYS A 42 14.85 -0.79 17.01
C LYS A 42 14.81 -2.22 17.54
N THR A 43 15.81 -2.58 18.31
CA THR A 43 15.97 -3.91 18.91
C THR A 43 15.48 -3.98 20.35
N HIS A 44 15.42 -2.84 21.05
CA HIS A 44 14.87 -2.78 22.40
C HIS A 44 13.36 -3.02 22.36
N ARG A 45 12.86 -3.90 23.25
CA ARG A 45 11.49 -4.40 23.21
C ARG A 45 10.41 -3.32 23.11
N MET A 46 10.47 -2.30 23.97
CA MET A 46 9.46 -1.22 24.01
C MET A 46 9.49 -0.40 22.72
N GLU A 47 10.69 -0.06 22.26
CA GLU A 47 10.88 0.68 21.02
C GLU A 47 10.46 -0.13 19.80
N ALA A 48 10.72 -1.43 19.80
CA ALA A 48 10.35 -2.34 18.73
C ALA A 48 8.82 -2.43 18.60
N VAL A 49 8.11 -2.52 19.72
CA VAL A 49 6.64 -2.55 19.72
C VAL A 49 6.08 -1.25 19.15
N ALA A 50 6.60 -0.10 19.61
CA ALA A 50 6.15 1.21 19.13
C ALA A 50 6.42 1.37 17.62
N ALA A 51 7.58 0.91 17.15
CA ALA A 51 7.94 0.97 15.73
C ALA A 51 6.99 0.13 14.88
N HIS A 52 6.59 -1.05 15.36
CA HIS A 52 5.64 -1.91 14.64
C HIS A 52 4.24 -1.32 14.61
N GLU A 53 3.79 -0.67 15.70
CA GLU A 53 2.50 0.01 15.71
C GLU A 53 2.48 1.16 14.72
N ASN A 54 3.56 1.94 14.65
CA ASN A 54 3.71 2.99 13.65
C ASN A 54 3.70 2.42 12.22
N LEU A 55 4.38 1.30 12.00
CA LEU A 55 4.41 0.66 10.69
C LEU A 55 3.01 0.25 10.22
N LYS A 56 2.16 -0.24 11.12
CA LYS A 56 0.78 -0.59 10.77
C LYS A 56 0.02 0.60 10.23
N GLU A 57 0.17 1.77 10.86
CA GLU A 57 -0.48 3.00 10.40
C GLU A 57 0.03 3.40 9.02
N GLU A 58 1.34 3.36 8.81
CA GLU A 58 1.93 3.74 7.52
C GLU A 58 1.53 2.77 6.40
N VAL A 59 1.44 1.48 6.69
CA VAL A 59 0.95 0.50 5.72
C VAL A 59 -0.50 0.77 5.36
N ALA A 60 -1.33 1.10 6.36
CA ALA A 60 -2.73 1.46 6.11
C ALA A 60 -2.84 2.66 5.18
N ASP A 61 -2.03 3.70 5.42
CA ASP A 61 -2.02 4.90 4.59
C ASP A 61 -1.61 4.58 3.15
N VAL A 62 -0.58 3.74 2.97
CA VAL A 62 -0.15 3.31 1.62
C VAL A 62 -1.25 2.52 0.92
N LEU A 63 -1.93 1.62 1.61
CA LEU A 63 -3.00 0.83 1.01
C LEU A 63 -4.17 1.69 0.55
N ILE A 64 -4.54 2.71 1.34
CA ILE A 64 -5.59 3.66 0.97
C ILE A 64 -5.18 4.43 -0.30
N MET A 65 -3.95 4.94 -0.33
CA MET A 65 -3.46 5.70 -1.48
C MET A 65 -3.26 4.81 -2.70
N ALA A 66 -2.77 3.58 -2.51
CA ALA A 66 -2.59 2.63 -3.61
C ALA A 66 -3.93 2.29 -4.26
N GLU A 67 -5.00 2.14 -3.47
CA GLU A 67 -6.33 1.90 -4.01
C GLU A 67 -6.83 3.08 -4.84
N GLN A 68 -6.55 4.30 -4.40
CA GLN A 68 -6.89 5.49 -5.19
C GLN A 68 -6.13 5.51 -6.50
N MET A 69 -4.83 5.22 -6.48
CA MET A 69 -4.00 5.15 -7.69
C MET A 69 -4.54 4.08 -8.64
N ARG A 70 -4.91 2.92 -8.11
CA ARG A 70 -5.50 1.84 -8.89
C ARG A 70 -6.75 2.31 -9.63
N GLN A 71 -7.63 3.04 -8.97
CA GLN A 71 -8.85 3.55 -9.59
C GLN A 71 -8.58 4.66 -10.59
N PHE A 72 -7.63 5.58 -10.29
CA PHE A 72 -7.28 6.67 -11.19
C PHE A 72 -6.59 6.18 -12.46
N ILE A 73 -5.71 5.20 -12.35
CA ILE A 73 -4.83 4.78 -13.45
C ILE A 73 -5.49 3.74 -14.34
N GLY A 74 -6.20 2.79 -13.77
CA GLY A 74 -6.85 1.74 -14.55
C GLY A 74 -7.09 0.47 -13.74
N LYS A 75 -8.24 0.41 -13.10
CA LYS A 75 -8.62 -0.68 -12.21
C LYS A 75 -8.52 -2.06 -12.88
N LYS A 76 -9.13 -2.20 -14.06
CA LYS A 76 -9.20 -3.49 -14.76
C LYS A 76 -7.81 -3.95 -15.22
N GLU A 77 -7.04 -3.04 -15.77
CA GLU A 77 -5.70 -3.33 -16.27
C GLU A 77 -4.76 -3.72 -15.14
N ILE A 78 -4.81 -2.98 -14.03
CA ILE A 78 -3.97 -3.26 -12.86
C ILE A 78 -4.35 -4.61 -12.26
N ASP A 79 -5.64 -4.92 -12.14
CA ASP A 79 -6.08 -6.20 -11.60
C ASP A 79 -5.58 -7.39 -12.45
N LYS A 80 -5.59 -7.26 -13.76
CA LYS A 80 -5.04 -8.28 -14.66
C LYS A 80 -3.54 -8.46 -14.45
N ILE A 81 -2.82 -7.36 -14.29
CA ILE A 81 -1.37 -7.40 -14.05
C ILE A 81 -1.08 -8.07 -12.71
N ILE A 82 -1.83 -7.75 -11.67
CA ILE A 82 -1.69 -8.37 -10.35
C ILE A 82 -1.87 -9.88 -10.47
N ASP A 83 -2.94 -10.30 -11.13
CA ASP A 83 -3.25 -11.72 -11.30
C ASP A 83 -2.11 -12.46 -12.00
N ALA A 84 -1.63 -11.90 -13.12
CA ALA A 84 -0.52 -12.48 -13.87
C ALA A 84 0.77 -12.60 -13.05
N LYS A 85 1.08 -11.55 -12.28
CA LYS A 85 2.28 -11.53 -11.43
C LYS A 85 2.19 -12.56 -10.30
N LEU A 86 1.02 -12.71 -9.70
CA LEU A 86 0.82 -13.71 -8.65
C LEU A 86 0.98 -15.14 -9.19
N HIS A 87 0.41 -15.43 -10.33
CA HIS A 87 0.56 -16.73 -10.98
C HIS A 87 2.03 -17.03 -11.29
N ARG A 88 2.75 -16.06 -11.83
CA ARG A 88 4.17 -16.21 -12.15
C ARG A 88 5.00 -16.47 -10.89
N GLN A 89 4.69 -15.78 -9.79
CA GLN A 89 5.41 -15.98 -8.53
C GLN A 89 5.19 -17.39 -7.98
N ILE A 90 3.96 -17.87 -8.03
CA ILE A 90 3.64 -19.24 -7.60
C ILE A 90 4.39 -20.28 -8.44
N GLU A 91 4.45 -20.08 -9.76
CA GLU A 91 5.20 -20.99 -10.65
C GLU A 91 6.69 -20.98 -10.33
N ARG A 92 7.28 -19.82 -10.03
CA ARG A 92 8.69 -19.71 -9.63
C ARG A 92 8.98 -20.51 -8.35
N ILE A 93 8.09 -20.41 -7.37
CA ILE A 93 8.23 -21.13 -6.10
C ILE A 93 8.20 -22.64 -6.35
N LYS A 94 7.30 -23.11 -7.22
CA LYS A 94 7.22 -24.53 -7.58
C LYS A 94 8.49 -25.02 -8.26
N GLU A 95 9.09 -24.21 -9.12
CA GLU A 95 10.33 -24.55 -9.83
C GLU A 95 11.53 -24.62 -8.88
N GLU A 96 11.53 -23.84 -7.80
CA GLU A 96 12.60 -23.84 -6.81
C GLU A 96 12.60 -25.08 -5.91
N VAL A 97 11.48 -25.79 -5.85
CA VAL A 97 11.33 -27.01 -5.06
C VAL A 97 11.72 -28.23 -5.89
#